data_ea6e50461c3ce0470953060a653ee5d9
#
_entry.id   ea6e50461c3ce0470953060a653ee5d9
#
_cell.length_a   1.000
_cell.length_b   1.000
_cell.length_c   1.000
_cell.angle_alpha   90.00
_cell.angle_beta   90.00
_cell.angle_gamma   90.00
#
_symmetry.space_group_name_H-M   'P 1'
#
loop_
_entity.id
_entity.type
_entity.pdbx_description
1 polymer ?
#
loop_
_entity_poly.entity_id
_entity_poly.type
_entity_poly.pdbx_seq_one_letter_code
_entity_poly.pdbx_strand_id
1 'polypeptide(L)'
;MNRLYIDGMIASEPVFKMESGEVPHLTFRLGVRHKTRSGETRFEYYRVSAWHKTALWAQDKLRRGQLVGVAGYLTQRTVQRAEETLRCAEIVAEQFQFLKPLGNPSADGAA
;
A
#
# COMPACT_ATOMS: atom_id res chain seq x y z
N MET A 1 -4.09 -11.04 -17.90
CA MET A 1 -3.98 -9.65 -17.45
C MET A 1 -3.75 -9.61 -15.95
N ASN A 2 -2.82 -8.79 -15.50
CA ASN A 2 -2.50 -8.68 -14.09
C ASN A 2 -2.62 -7.22 -13.68
N ARG A 3 -3.80 -6.85 -13.24
CA ARG A 3 -4.07 -5.48 -12.81
C ARG A 3 -4.98 -5.50 -11.61
N LEU A 4 -4.76 -4.58 -10.71
CA LEU A 4 -5.65 -4.44 -9.56
C LEU A 4 -5.82 -2.97 -9.21
N TYR A 5 -6.90 -2.70 -8.53
CA TYR A 5 -7.13 -1.43 -7.87
C TYR A 5 -7.66 -1.76 -6.48
N ILE A 6 -7.06 -1.18 -5.46
CA ILE A 6 -7.44 -1.52 -4.10
C ILE A 6 -7.37 -0.27 -3.22
N ASP A 7 -8.40 -0.10 -2.39
CA ASP A 7 -8.47 1.02 -1.45
C ASP A 7 -8.05 0.54 -0.08
N GLY A 8 -7.35 1.39 0.64
CA GLY A 8 -6.99 1.05 1.99
C GLY A 8 -6.33 2.22 2.69
N MET A 9 -5.86 1.95 3.89
CA MET A 9 -5.19 2.94 4.70
C MET A 9 -3.70 2.61 4.76
N ILE A 10 -2.88 3.64 4.66
CA ILE A 10 -1.44 3.45 4.82
C ILE A 10 -1.20 3.14 6.29
N ALA A 11 -0.83 1.89 6.57
CA ALA A 11 -0.77 1.36 7.92
C ALA A 11 0.63 1.39 8.52
N SER A 12 1.62 1.77 7.75
CA SER A 12 2.97 1.91 8.27
C SER A 12 3.60 3.14 7.66
N GLU A 13 4.61 3.69 8.31
CA GLU A 13 5.32 4.83 7.76
C GLU A 13 6.03 4.38 6.49
N PRO A 14 5.84 5.07 5.36
CA PRO A 14 6.53 4.67 4.14
C PRO A 14 8.03 4.77 4.29
N VAL A 15 8.73 3.80 3.73
CA VAL A 15 10.19 3.73 3.76
C VAL A 15 10.71 3.95 2.36
N PHE A 16 11.52 4.98 2.19
CA PHE A 16 12.12 5.30 0.90
C PHE A 16 13.59 4.95 0.92
N LYS A 17 14.04 4.26 -0.11
CA LYS A 17 15.44 3.87 -0.25
C LYS A 17 15.89 4.02 -1.69
N MET A 18 17.19 4.23 -1.87
CA MET A 18 17.81 4.10 -3.17
C MET A 18 18.39 2.70 -3.24
N GLU A 19 17.84 1.88 -4.10
CA GLU A 19 18.34 0.51 -4.25
C GLU A 19 19.56 0.49 -5.17
N SER A 20 20.11 -0.69 -5.40
CA SER A 20 21.30 -0.84 -6.24
C SER A 20 21.13 -0.11 -7.56
N GLY A 21 22.18 0.64 -7.96
CA GLY A 21 22.10 1.40 -9.19
C GLY A 21 21.30 2.68 -9.04
N GLU A 22 21.08 3.11 -7.79
CA GLU A 22 20.36 4.33 -7.50
C GLU A 22 18.93 4.34 -8.03
N VAL A 23 18.24 3.24 -7.82
CA VAL A 23 16.84 3.10 -8.22
C VAL A 23 15.95 3.46 -7.04
N PRO A 24 15.11 4.48 -7.17
CA PRO A 24 14.20 4.86 -6.08
C PRO A 24 13.20 3.75 -5.80
N HIS A 25 13.00 3.46 -4.53
CA HIS A 25 12.10 2.41 -4.09
C HIS A 25 11.41 2.85 -2.80
N LEU A 26 10.10 2.74 -2.76
CA LEU A 26 9.33 3.11 -1.58
C LEU A 26 8.41 1.96 -1.24
N THR A 27 8.31 1.64 0.04
CA THR A 27 7.44 0.55 0.49
C THR A 27 6.64 0.98 1.69
N PHE A 28 5.47 0.39 1.83
CA PHE A 28 4.64 0.55 3.02
C PHE A 28 3.65 -0.60 3.09
N ARG A 29 2.92 -0.66 4.20
CA ARG A 29 1.84 -1.61 4.36
C ARG A 29 0.52 -0.92 4.13
N LEU A 30 -0.34 -1.56 3.36
CA LEU A 30 -1.69 -1.08 3.12
C LEU A 30 -2.64 -1.94 3.93
N GLY A 31 -3.43 -1.31 4.79
CA GLY A 31 -4.44 -2.01 5.57
C GLY A 31 -5.75 -1.95 4.82
N VAL A 32 -6.27 -3.12 4.49
CA VAL A 32 -7.48 -3.23 3.69
C VAL A 32 -8.57 -3.85 4.55
N ARG A 33 -9.71 -3.18 4.58
CA ARG A 33 -10.84 -3.69 5.34
C ARG A 33 -11.44 -4.90 4.63
N HIS A 34 -11.61 -5.94 5.39
CA HIS A 34 -12.21 -7.16 4.88
C HIS A 34 -13.38 -7.55 5.75
N LYS A 35 -14.53 -7.77 5.13
CA LYS A 35 -15.69 -8.22 5.86
C LYS A 35 -15.83 -9.71 5.69
N THR A 36 -15.82 -10.41 6.81
CA THR A 36 -15.90 -11.87 6.77
C THR A 36 -17.32 -12.31 6.48
N ARG A 37 -17.47 -13.57 6.16
CA ARG A 37 -18.77 -14.15 5.88
C ARG A 37 -19.72 -14.03 7.06
N SER A 38 -19.20 -14.07 8.28
CA SER A 38 -20.02 -13.95 9.48
C SER A 38 -20.37 -12.50 9.82
N GLY A 39 -19.90 -11.56 9.02
CA GLY A 39 -20.23 -10.16 9.24
C GLY A 39 -19.20 -9.39 10.04
N GLU A 40 -18.15 -10.05 10.47
CA GLU A 40 -17.09 -9.36 11.21
C GLU A 40 -16.21 -8.58 10.26
N THR A 41 -15.65 -7.50 10.77
CA THR A 41 -14.71 -6.70 9.99
C THR A 41 -13.31 -6.95 10.54
N ARG A 42 -12.38 -7.20 9.65
CA ARG A 42 -10.97 -7.30 10.04
C ARG A 42 -10.14 -6.60 8.98
N PHE A 43 -8.90 -6.33 9.33
CA PHE A 43 -7.96 -5.71 8.39
C PHE A 43 -6.97 -6.74 7.91
N GLU A 44 -6.68 -6.71 6.64
CA GLU A 44 -5.62 -7.52 6.06
C GLU A 44 -4.58 -6.56 5.54
N TYR A 45 -3.32 -6.93 5.69
CA TYR A 45 -2.23 -6.03 5.38
C TYR A 45 -1.41 -6.56 4.22
N TYR A 46 -1.14 -5.67 3.28
CA TYR A 46 -0.39 -6.04 2.08
C TYR A 46 0.78 -5.12 1.91
N ARG A 47 1.90 -5.68 1.48
CA ARG A 47 3.06 -4.88 1.17
C ARG A 47 2.83 -4.21 -0.18
N VAL A 48 3.11 -2.91 -0.23
CA VAL A 48 3.01 -2.13 -1.46
C VAL A 48 4.38 -1.57 -1.76
N SER A 49 4.82 -1.73 -2.99
CA SER A 49 6.08 -1.17 -3.47
C SER A 49 5.82 -0.20 -4.58
N ALA A 50 6.61 0.85 -4.63
CA ALA A 50 6.60 1.79 -5.74
C ALA A 50 8.05 1.99 -6.17
N TRP A 51 8.28 2.11 -7.48
CA TRP A 51 9.61 2.21 -8.04
C TRP A 51 9.76 3.43 -8.93
N HIS A 52 10.99 3.87 -9.13
CA HIS A 52 11.31 4.94 -10.07
C HIS A 52 10.49 6.20 -9.82
N LYS A 53 9.86 6.74 -10.84
CA LYS A 53 9.13 8.00 -10.72
C LYS A 53 7.99 7.92 -9.73
N THR A 54 7.34 6.78 -9.64
CA THR A 54 6.23 6.61 -8.70
C THR A 54 6.74 6.72 -7.27
N ALA A 55 7.91 6.15 -6.99
CA ALA A 55 8.52 6.24 -5.67
C ALA A 55 8.91 7.67 -5.34
N LEU A 56 9.49 8.37 -6.30
CA LEU A 56 9.88 9.75 -6.10
C LEU A 56 8.68 10.65 -5.81
N TRP A 57 7.61 10.44 -6.56
CA TRP A 57 6.40 11.19 -6.34
C TRP A 57 5.82 10.90 -4.97
N ALA A 58 5.81 9.62 -4.59
CA ALA A 58 5.14 9.18 -3.37
C ALA A 58 5.86 9.59 -2.09
N GLN A 59 7.19 9.70 -2.13
CA GLN A 59 7.94 9.94 -0.90
C GLN A 59 7.55 11.23 -0.20
N ASP A 60 7.11 12.22 -0.94
CA ASP A 60 6.72 13.50 -0.36
C ASP A 60 5.25 13.58 -0.03
N LYS A 61 4.46 12.64 -0.49
CA LYS A 61 3.01 12.74 -0.43
C LYS A 61 2.34 11.71 0.45
N LEU A 62 2.93 10.54 0.57
CA LEU A 62 2.29 9.48 1.34
C LEU A 62 2.67 9.53 2.81
N ARG A 63 1.68 9.38 3.66
CA ARG A 63 1.88 9.39 5.11
C ARG A 63 1.02 8.32 5.74
N ARG A 64 1.52 7.77 6.82
CA ARG A 64 0.76 6.80 7.61
C ARG A 64 -0.58 7.41 8.00
N GLY A 65 -1.63 6.62 7.90
CA GLY A 65 -2.98 7.04 8.28
C GLY A 65 -3.83 7.55 7.14
N GLN A 66 -3.25 7.81 5.98
CA GLN A 66 -4.02 8.29 4.84
C GLN A 66 -4.82 7.17 4.20
N LEU A 67 -5.98 7.53 3.66
CA LEU A 67 -6.76 6.62 2.84
C LEU A 67 -6.36 6.82 1.40
N VAL A 68 -6.00 5.75 0.74
CA VAL A 68 -5.53 5.82 -0.65
C VAL A 68 -6.11 4.70 -1.48
N GLY A 69 -6.24 4.97 -2.77
CA GLY A 69 -6.49 3.94 -3.75
C GLY A 69 -5.18 3.66 -4.45
N VAL A 70 -4.87 2.39 -4.65
CA VAL A 70 -3.64 1.95 -5.28
C VAL A 70 -3.98 1.19 -6.54
N ALA A 71 -3.48 1.66 -7.68
CA ALA A 71 -3.63 0.97 -8.95
C ALA A 71 -2.28 0.39 -9.32
N GLY A 72 -2.26 -0.85 -9.71
CA GLY A 72 -1.01 -1.49 -10.09
C GLY A 72 -1.21 -2.95 -10.43
N TYR A 73 -0.28 -3.78 -10.01
CA TYR A 73 -0.37 -5.20 -10.29
C TYR A 73 0.18 -6.02 -9.15
N LEU A 74 -0.14 -7.30 -9.16
CA LEU A 74 0.26 -8.22 -8.11
C LEU A 74 1.48 -8.99 -8.56
N THR A 75 2.43 -9.18 -7.65
CA THR A 75 3.60 -10.00 -7.91
C THR A 75 3.93 -10.79 -6.65
N GLN A 76 4.92 -11.61 -6.72
CA GLN A 76 5.40 -12.33 -5.55
C GLN A 76 6.85 -11.96 -5.32
N ARG A 77 7.21 -11.85 -4.05
CA ARG A 77 8.58 -11.66 -3.68
C ARG A 77 9.02 -12.85 -2.84
N THR A 78 10.27 -13.18 -2.96
CA THR A 78 10.85 -14.27 -2.20
C THR A 78 11.46 -13.71 -0.94
N VAL A 79 11.13 -14.31 0.19
CA VAL A 79 11.65 -13.91 1.49
C VAL A 79 12.34 -15.10 2.10
N GLN A 80 13.60 -14.89 2.51
CA GLN A 80 14.35 -15.93 3.15
C GLN A 80 14.22 -15.79 4.66
N ARG A 81 13.73 -16.84 5.31
CA ARG A 81 13.63 -16.86 6.75
C ARG A 81 14.24 -18.14 7.26
N ALA A 82 15.32 -18.03 8.02
CA ALA A 82 16.05 -19.18 8.51
C ALA A 82 16.36 -20.09 7.35
N GLU A 83 15.88 -21.30 7.38
CA GLU A 83 16.16 -22.25 6.30
C GLU A 83 15.01 -22.36 5.30
N GLU A 84 14.01 -21.51 5.47
CA GLU A 84 12.85 -21.57 4.59
C GLU A 84 12.85 -20.42 3.59
N THR A 85 12.35 -20.72 2.41
CA THR A 85 12.13 -19.70 1.39
C THR A 85 10.64 -19.54 1.22
N LEU A 86 10.15 -18.33 1.46
CA LEU A 86 8.73 -18.05 1.38
C LEU A 86 8.44 -17.13 0.21
N ARG A 87 7.29 -17.34 -0.40
CA ARG A 87 6.81 -16.44 -1.44
C ARG A 87 5.65 -15.65 -0.87
N CYS A 88 5.77 -14.33 -0.94
CA CYS A 88 4.76 -13.44 -0.41
C CYS A 88 4.21 -12.57 -1.51
N ALA A 89 2.91 -12.39 -1.52
CA ALA A 89 2.27 -11.50 -2.49
C ALA A 89 2.65 -10.06 -2.19
N GLU A 90 2.81 -9.30 -3.23
CA GLU A 90 3.18 -7.89 -3.11
C GLU A 90 2.47 -7.11 -4.22
N ILE A 91 2.00 -5.92 -3.87
CA ILE A 91 1.37 -5.02 -4.82
C ILE A 91 2.41 -4.04 -5.31
N VAL A 92 2.59 -3.96 -6.62
CA VAL A 92 3.46 -2.95 -7.19
C VAL A 92 2.57 -1.82 -7.66
N ALA A 93 2.73 -0.66 -7.05
CA ALA A 93 1.87 0.49 -7.32
C ALA A 93 2.38 1.25 -8.53
N GLU A 94 1.46 1.62 -9.40
CA GLU A 94 1.75 2.46 -10.55
C GLU A 94 1.12 3.83 -10.40
N GLN A 95 0.01 3.90 -9.67
CA GLN A 95 -0.68 5.16 -9.42
C GLN A 95 -1.32 5.14 -8.06
N PHE A 96 -1.42 6.31 -7.45
CA PHE A 96 -2.10 6.48 -6.18
C PHE A 96 -3.19 7.53 -6.32
N GLN A 97 -4.26 7.36 -5.59
CA GLN A 97 -5.33 8.33 -5.53
C GLN A 97 -5.66 8.56 -4.06
N PHE A 98 -5.69 9.81 -3.64
CA PHE A 98 -6.06 10.12 -2.27
C PHE A 98 -7.57 10.09 -2.14
N LEU A 99 -8.05 9.47 -1.06
CA LEU A 99 -9.46 9.31 -0.81
C LEU A 99 -9.86 10.07 0.45
N LYS A 100 -11.10 10.53 0.47
CA LYS A 100 -11.61 11.19 1.66
C LYS A 100 -12.37 10.17 2.49
N PRO A 101 -12.25 10.23 3.81
CA PRO A 101 -13.03 9.35 4.66
C PRO A 101 -14.51 9.57 4.41
N LEU A 102 -15.26 8.48 4.29
CA LEU A 102 -16.70 8.57 4.07
C LEU A 102 -17.43 8.74 5.37
N GLY A 103 -18.51 9.50 5.30
CA GLY A 103 -19.44 9.56 6.42
C GLY A 103 -18.92 10.21 7.67
N ASN A 104 -17.92 11.06 7.55
CA ASN A 104 -17.43 11.78 8.70
C ASN A 104 -17.52 13.28 8.44
N PRO A 105 -18.68 13.85 8.60
CA PRO A 105 -18.86 15.27 8.34
C PRO A 105 -17.96 16.13 9.18
N SER A 106 -17.65 15.71 10.38
CA SER A 106 -16.81 16.55 11.18
C SER A 106 -15.39 16.55 10.68
N ALA A 107 -14.95 15.50 10.06
CA ALA A 107 -13.64 15.54 9.47
C ALA A 107 -13.64 16.39 8.24
N ASP A 108 -14.75 16.40 7.54
CA ASP A 108 -14.86 17.16 6.35
C ASP A 108 -15.22 18.55 6.60
N GLY A 109 -16.17 18.62 7.30
CA GLY A 109 -16.78 19.85 7.34
C GLY A 109 -16.32 20.56 8.47
N ALA A 110 -16.05 19.86 9.38
CA ALA A 110 -15.61 20.54 10.47
C ALA A 110 -14.50 20.93 10.03
N ALA A 111 -14.39 20.06 9.28
CA ALA A 111 -13.46 20.70 8.80
C ALA A 111 -14.08 21.76 9.01
#